data_b68401800475d4a8645da3bd07bb127b
#
_entry.id   b68401800475d4a8645da3bd07bb127b
#
_cell.length_a   1.000
_cell.length_b   1.000
_cell.length_c   1.000
_cell.angle_alpha   90.00
_cell.angle_beta   90.00
_cell.angle_gamma   90.00
#
_symmetry.space_group_name_H-M   'P 1'
#
loop_
_entity.id
_entity.type
_entity.pdbx_description
1 polymer ?
#
loop_
_entity_poly.entity_id
_entity_poly.type
_entity_poly.pdbx_seq_one_letter_code
_entity_poly.pdbx_strand_id
1 'polypeptide(L)'
;MELSFKEKYSFGVGALGKDLCYAIVSSYLMIYFTDLVGLAPAFVGSLFLVARLWDAVNDPVMGMIVDNTRTKWGKFRPWILIGTVINAAVLVFLFKSPDGLEGTSLYIYYSVMYILWGMTYTIMDIPYWSMLPSLSKTKEERDQMSVIPRIFASCAWLIMGAFGLAIVNKLGNGDQTKGYGAFAVVIAVIFVITTIITVVNVKDKSSEKIESNKKAEKTSLKKAFKIIKENDQLMVFIGVVLAYNLVAQLSGGMAIYYFKYVVGNENMYPVFTAFAGLAEIGALMLFPIISKNMTKKGVFRLACYLPAAGLIILLLSGIFIPGNAFVIALSGIIVKLGSGFTLGATTVMLADVIDYGEVKFGSRNESIIASFQTLLVKTASAVSGWLIGVGLTIVGYVPNITQAAGTIFGMRILMVAVPSIITILGFIIYDKGYKLHGEYQEKIMTELNKNIEEIAY
;
A
#
# COMPACT_ATOMS: atom_id res chain seq x y z
N MET A 1 -20.66 7.48 -25.07
CA MET A 1 -21.34 8.01 -23.87
C MET A 1 -20.29 8.26 -22.83
N GLU A 2 -20.34 9.43 -22.22
CA GLU A 2 -19.50 9.75 -21.05
C GLU A 2 -19.91 8.91 -19.85
N LEU A 3 -18.95 8.70 -18.93
CA LEU A 3 -19.24 8.01 -17.66
C LEU A 3 -20.16 8.89 -16.81
N SER A 4 -21.28 8.33 -16.39
CA SER A 4 -22.19 9.03 -15.48
C SER A 4 -21.56 9.21 -14.10
N PHE A 5 -22.00 10.23 -13.37
CA PHE A 5 -21.62 10.43 -11.97
C PHE A 5 -21.83 9.14 -11.13
N LYS A 6 -22.95 8.46 -11.35
CA LYS A 6 -23.29 7.21 -10.67
C LYS A 6 -22.24 6.11 -10.93
N GLU A 7 -21.75 5.93 -12.15
CA GLU A 7 -20.72 4.95 -12.48
C GLU A 7 -19.39 5.29 -11.81
N LYS A 8 -18.95 6.55 -11.89
CA LYS A 8 -17.68 7.03 -11.29
C LYS A 8 -17.65 6.78 -9.77
N TYR A 9 -18.69 7.21 -9.07
CA TYR A 9 -18.75 7.08 -7.61
C TYR A 9 -19.03 5.64 -7.15
N SER A 10 -19.82 4.86 -7.92
CA SER A 10 -20.01 3.43 -7.62
C SER A 10 -18.71 2.65 -7.73
N PHE A 11 -17.84 3.00 -8.68
CA PHE A 11 -16.49 2.43 -8.76
C PHE A 11 -15.64 2.84 -7.54
N GLY A 12 -15.69 4.10 -7.12
CA GLY A 12 -15.03 4.56 -5.89
C GLY A 12 -15.50 3.83 -4.64
N VAL A 13 -16.82 3.62 -4.50
CA VAL A 13 -17.40 2.87 -3.36
C VAL A 13 -16.87 1.43 -3.31
N GLY A 14 -16.66 0.79 -4.45
CA GLY A 14 -15.99 -0.52 -4.50
C GLY A 14 -14.55 -0.48 -3.98
N ALA A 15 -13.80 0.60 -4.27
CA ALA A 15 -12.48 0.80 -3.69
C ALA A 15 -12.53 0.90 -2.17
N LEU A 16 -13.51 1.63 -1.59
CA LEU A 16 -13.69 1.72 -0.14
C LEU A 16 -13.80 0.34 0.51
N GLY A 17 -14.71 -0.51 -0.01
CA GLY A 17 -14.95 -1.82 0.60
C GLY A 17 -13.74 -2.75 0.51
N LYS A 18 -13.11 -2.84 -0.66
CA LYS A 18 -11.91 -3.67 -0.82
C LYS A 18 -10.73 -3.19 0.01
N ASP A 19 -10.56 -1.87 0.13
CA ASP A 19 -9.47 -1.30 0.92
C ASP A 19 -9.73 -1.40 2.43
N LEU A 20 -10.98 -1.39 2.91
CA LEU A 20 -11.30 -1.75 4.29
C LEU A 20 -10.91 -3.20 4.60
N CYS A 21 -11.20 -4.14 3.67
CA CYS A 21 -10.80 -5.54 3.80
C CYS A 21 -9.27 -5.70 3.82
N TYR A 22 -8.56 -4.95 2.99
CA TYR A 22 -7.09 -4.95 3.00
C TYR A 22 -6.51 -4.28 4.25
N ALA A 23 -7.11 -3.17 4.69
CA ALA A 23 -6.61 -2.37 5.80
C ALA A 23 -6.71 -3.09 7.15
N ILE A 24 -7.78 -3.85 7.43
CA ILE A 24 -7.87 -4.64 8.67
C ILE A 24 -6.76 -5.68 8.76
N VAL A 25 -6.45 -6.35 7.65
CA VAL A 25 -5.37 -7.35 7.58
C VAL A 25 -4.01 -6.68 7.73
N SER A 26 -3.76 -5.61 6.98
CA SER A 26 -2.48 -4.91 7.03
C SER A 26 -2.19 -4.23 8.37
N SER A 27 -3.21 -3.71 9.05
CA SER A 27 -3.04 -2.96 10.30
C SER A 27 -3.03 -3.84 11.55
N TYR A 28 -3.82 -4.92 11.53
CA TYR A 28 -4.10 -5.65 12.77
C TYR A 28 -3.75 -7.14 12.74
N LEU A 29 -3.56 -7.76 11.55
CA LEU A 29 -3.37 -9.21 11.51
C LEU A 29 -2.11 -9.66 12.25
N MET A 30 -1.03 -8.90 12.16
CA MET A 30 0.23 -9.23 12.83
C MET A 30 0.02 -9.33 14.35
N ILE A 31 -0.57 -8.28 14.96
CA ILE A 31 -0.84 -8.27 16.40
C ILE A 31 -1.94 -9.27 16.80
N TYR A 32 -2.93 -9.49 15.94
CA TYR A 32 -3.94 -10.52 16.16
C TYR A 32 -3.28 -11.91 16.25
N PHE A 33 -2.39 -12.24 15.33
CA PHE A 33 -1.70 -13.52 15.32
C PHE A 33 -0.74 -13.69 16.50
N THR A 34 0.01 -12.65 16.88
CA THR A 34 1.00 -12.73 17.95
C THR A 34 0.39 -12.67 19.35
N ASP A 35 -0.52 -11.72 19.58
CA ASP A 35 -1.02 -11.38 20.90
C ASP A 35 -2.28 -12.14 21.30
N LEU A 36 -3.16 -12.45 20.33
CA LEU A 36 -4.46 -13.07 20.61
C LEU A 36 -4.47 -14.55 20.24
N VAL A 37 -3.83 -14.92 19.14
CA VAL A 37 -3.70 -16.33 18.72
C VAL A 37 -2.50 -17.01 19.35
N GLY A 38 -1.41 -16.27 19.67
CA GLY A 38 -0.21 -16.80 20.29
C GLY A 38 0.80 -17.42 19.31
N LEU A 39 0.75 -17.05 18.02
CA LEU A 39 1.76 -17.49 17.05
C LEU A 39 3.09 -16.76 17.27
N ALA A 40 4.20 -17.45 17.07
CA ALA A 40 5.53 -16.86 17.18
C ALA A 40 5.72 -15.70 16.16
N PRO A 41 6.20 -14.50 16.56
CA PRO A 41 6.32 -13.35 15.67
C PRO A 41 7.20 -13.62 14.44
N ALA A 42 8.33 -14.33 14.59
CA ALA A 42 9.19 -14.69 13.46
C ALA A 42 8.48 -15.61 12.45
N PHE A 43 7.63 -16.51 12.93
CA PHE A 43 6.80 -17.34 12.05
C PHE A 43 5.81 -16.49 11.25
N VAL A 44 5.09 -15.58 11.92
CA VAL A 44 4.10 -14.69 11.26
C VAL A 44 4.77 -13.81 10.22
N GLY A 45 5.92 -13.21 10.54
CA GLY A 45 6.69 -12.43 9.58
C GLY A 45 7.16 -13.26 8.38
N SER A 46 7.62 -14.49 8.61
CA SER A 46 8.03 -15.41 7.54
C SER A 46 6.85 -15.86 6.68
N LEU A 47 5.69 -16.11 7.29
CA LEU A 47 4.44 -16.39 6.56
C LEU A 47 4.03 -15.24 5.66
N PHE A 48 4.14 -13.99 6.13
CA PHE A 48 3.85 -12.81 5.31
C PHE A 48 4.79 -12.70 4.11
N LEU A 49 6.08 -12.96 4.32
CA LEU A 49 7.07 -12.98 3.24
C LEU A 49 6.75 -14.06 2.19
N VAL A 50 6.51 -15.30 2.63
CA VAL A 50 6.20 -16.42 1.73
C VAL A 50 4.92 -16.17 0.95
N ALA A 51 3.87 -15.65 1.59
CA ALA A 51 2.62 -15.33 0.90
C ALA A 51 2.81 -14.25 -0.17
N ARG A 52 3.66 -13.25 0.05
CA ARG A 52 3.96 -12.23 -0.96
C ARG A 52 4.80 -12.77 -2.13
N LEU A 53 5.69 -13.71 -1.87
CA LEU A 53 6.39 -14.42 -2.95
C LEU A 53 5.41 -15.25 -3.78
N TRP A 54 4.41 -15.84 -3.14
CA TRP A 54 3.33 -16.55 -3.83
C TRP A 54 2.49 -15.60 -4.69
N ASP A 55 2.17 -14.39 -4.23
CA ASP A 55 1.45 -13.39 -5.00
C ASP A 55 2.17 -13.06 -6.33
N ALA A 56 3.50 -13.04 -6.34
CA ALA A 56 4.27 -12.80 -7.55
C ALA A 56 4.01 -13.83 -8.67
N VAL A 57 3.62 -15.05 -8.31
CA VAL A 57 3.21 -16.12 -9.24
C VAL A 57 1.71 -16.08 -9.51
N ASN A 58 0.92 -15.87 -8.48
CA ASN A 58 -0.54 -15.91 -8.53
C ASN A 58 -1.13 -14.74 -9.36
N ASP A 59 -0.56 -13.53 -9.23
CA ASP A 59 -1.08 -12.35 -9.92
C ASP A 59 -1.05 -12.45 -11.46
N PRO A 60 0.07 -12.86 -12.10
CA PRO A 60 0.09 -13.08 -13.55
C PRO A 60 -0.87 -14.18 -14.03
N VAL A 61 -1.02 -15.25 -13.23
CA VAL A 61 -1.95 -16.33 -13.55
C VAL A 61 -3.38 -15.80 -13.55
N MET A 62 -3.77 -15.01 -12.54
CA MET A 62 -5.10 -14.42 -12.50
C MET A 62 -5.31 -13.42 -13.63
N GLY A 63 -4.32 -12.61 -13.98
CA GLY A 63 -4.35 -11.73 -15.15
C GLY A 63 -4.66 -12.50 -16.44
N MET A 64 -3.98 -13.63 -16.67
CA MET A 64 -4.23 -14.49 -17.83
C MET A 64 -5.65 -15.09 -17.84
N ILE A 65 -6.15 -15.52 -16.68
CA ILE A 65 -7.53 -16.05 -16.54
C ILE A 65 -8.53 -14.97 -16.92
N VAL A 66 -8.38 -13.77 -16.38
CA VAL A 66 -9.24 -12.62 -16.69
C VAL A 66 -9.19 -12.27 -18.17
N ASP A 67 -7.98 -12.26 -18.76
CA ASP A 67 -7.80 -11.94 -20.18
C ASP A 67 -8.49 -12.93 -21.13
N ASN A 68 -8.62 -14.17 -20.74
CA ASN A 68 -9.30 -15.21 -21.50
C ASN A 68 -10.79 -15.33 -21.18
N THR A 69 -11.30 -14.57 -20.21
CA THR A 69 -12.71 -14.65 -19.80
C THR A 69 -13.62 -13.93 -20.79
N ARG A 70 -14.71 -14.61 -21.18
CA ARG A 70 -15.77 -14.07 -22.04
C ARG A 70 -17.11 -14.50 -21.45
N THR A 71 -17.83 -13.56 -20.83
CA THR A 71 -19.15 -13.81 -20.26
C THR A 71 -20.16 -12.75 -20.68
N LYS A 72 -21.47 -13.05 -20.54
CA LYS A 72 -22.55 -12.09 -20.78
C LYS A 72 -22.49 -10.88 -19.84
N TRP A 73 -21.79 -10.99 -18.70
CA TRP A 73 -21.60 -9.91 -17.73
C TRP A 73 -20.33 -9.08 -17.99
N GLY A 74 -19.58 -9.38 -19.04
CA GLY A 74 -18.29 -8.81 -19.37
C GLY A 74 -17.14 -9.69 -18.92
N LYS A 75 -15.94 -9.13 -18.99
CA LYS A 75 -14.67 -9.80 -18.70
C LYS A 75 -14.31 -9.73 -17.20
N PHE A 76 -14.59 -8.59 -16.55
CA PHE A 76 -14.08 -8.28 -15.21
C PHE A 76 -15.10 -8.54 -14.11
N ARG A 77 -16.37 -8.16 -14.32
CA ARG A 77 -17.43 -8.17 -13.30
C ARG A 77 -17.64 -9.52 -12.61
N PRO A 78 -17.65 -10.68 -13.31
CA PRO A 78 -17.81 -11.97 -12.66
C PRO A 78 -16.72 -12.25 -11.63
N TRP A 79 -15.45 -11.95 -11.97
CA TRP A 79 -14.32 -12.20 -11.10
C TRP A 79 -14.32 -11.28 -9.89
N ILE A 80 -14.67 -9.98 -10.09
CA ILE A 80 -14.82 -9.02 -9.00
C ILE A 80 -15.83 -9.53 -7.98
N LEU A 81 -16.99 -10.02 -8.43
CA LEU A 81 -18.04 -10.51 -7.52
C LEU A 81 -17.65 -11.83 -6.84
N ILE A 82 -17.21 -12.82 -7.61
CA ILE A 82 -16.83 -14.15 -7.10
C ILE A 82 -15.66 -14.01 -6.11
N GLY A 83 -14.60 -13.27 -6.49
CA GLY A 83 -13.45 -13.02 -5.63
C GLY A 83 -13.84 -12.33 -4.33
N THR A 84 -14.73 -11.33 -4.39
CA THR A 84 -15.21 -10.63 -3.18
C THR A 84 -15.97 -11.56 -2.24
N VAL A 85 -16.91 -12.36 -2.73
CA VAL A 85 -17.72 -13.24 -1.87
C VAL A 85 -16.84 -14.28 -1.18
N ILE A 86 -15.92 -14.90 -1.93
CA ILE A 86 -15.01 -15.90 -1.35
C ILE A 86 -14.04 -15.22 -0.37
N ASN A 87 -13.46 -14.07 -0.74
CA ASN A 87 -12.51 -13.36 0.11
C ASN A 87 -13.16 -12.85 1.42
N ALA A 88 -14.40 -12.36 1.33
CA ALA A 88 -15.18 -11.95 2.51
C ALA A 88 -15.40 -13.11 3.49
N ALA A 89 -15.70 -14.32 2.98
CA ALA A 89 -15.80 -15.51 3.81
C ALA A 89 -14.44 -15.88 4.44
N VAL A 90 -13.38 -15.89 3.65
CA VAL A 90 -12.02 -16.18 4.15
C VAL A 90 -11.57 -15.14 5.17
N LEU A 91 -11.90 -13.84 4.99
CA LEU A 91 -11.61 -12.80 5.96
C LEU A 91 -12.23 -13.10 7.34
N VAL A 92 -13.47 -13.55 7.37
CA VAL A 92 -14.14 -13.91 8.63
C VAL A 92 -13.44 -15.09 9.31
N PHE A 93 -13.07 -16.13 8.55
CA PHE A 93 -12.33 -17.28 9.10
C PHE A 93 -10.91 -16.90 9.54
N LEU A 94 -10.26 -15.94 8.87
CA LEU A 94 -8.93 -15.44 9.22
C LEU A 94 -8.90 -14.75 10.61
N PHE A 95 -10.00 -14.09 11.00
CA PHE A 95 -10.14 -13.43 12.31
C PHE A 95 -11.04 -14.20 13.29
N LYS A 96 -11.35 -15.45 13.00
CA LYS A 96 -12.08 -16.35 13.90
C LYS A 96 -11.13 -17.45 14.35
N SER A 97 -10.86 -17.50 15.67
CA SER A 97 -10.12 -18.61 16.25
C SER A 97 -11.04 -19.84 16.31
N PRO A 98 -10.69 -20.94 15.64
CA PRO A 98 -11.47 -22.18 15.76
C PRO A 98 -11.28 -22.79 17.15
N ASP A 99 -12.36 -23.29 17.74
CA ASP A 99 -12.30 -23.99 19.00
C ASP A 99 -11.52 -25.31 18.87
N GLY A 100 -10.65 -25.59 19.84
CA GLY A 100 -9.93 -26.87 19.92
C GLY A 100 -8.71 -27.02 18.99
N LEU A 101 -8.29 -25.97 18.27
CA LEU A 101 -7.02 -26.00 17.54
C LEU A 101 -5.88 -25.51 18.43
N GLU A 102 -4.87 -26.35 18.61
CA GLU A 102 -3.68 -26.04 19.40
C GLU A 102 -2.39 -26.48 18.69
N GLY A 103 -1.26 -25.93 19.11
CA GLY A 103 0.04 -26.32 18.60
C GLY A 103 0.17 -26.23 17.06
N THR A 104 0.69 -27.25 16.43
CA THR A 104 0.97 -27.28 14.98
C THR A 104 -0.27 -27.08 14.12
N SER A 105 -1.44 -27.58 14.54
CA SER A 105 -2.68 -27.43 13.77
C SER A 105 -3.13 -25.97 13.67
N LEU A 106 -2.91 -25.17 14.71
CA LEU A 106 -3.17 -23.75 14.73
C LEU A 106 -2.28 -23.00 13.72
N TYR A 107 -0.99 -23.32 13.69
CA TYR A 107 -0.04 -22.75 12.71
C TYR A 107 -0.43 -23.09 11.27
N ILE A 108 -0.83 -24.31 10.99
CA ILE A 108 -1.29 -24.74 9.65
C ILE A 108 -2.56 -24.01 9.27
N TYR A 109 -3.55 -23.93 10.16
CA TYR A 109 -4.81 -23.26 9.90
C TYR A 109 -4.60 -21.79 9.48
N TYR A 110 -3.88 -21.01 10.26
CA TYR A 110 -3.67 -19.60 9.96
C TYR A 110 -2.78 -19.37 8.74
N SER A 111 -1.84 -20.28 8.47
CA SER A 111 -1.05 -20.25 7.23
C SER A 111 -1.93 -20.44 6.00
N VAL A 112 -2.81 -21.45 6.02
CA VAL A 112 -3.74 -21.73 4.93
C VAL A 112 -4.72 -20.56 4.76
N MET A 113 -5.31 -20.07 5.84
CA MET A 113 -6.27 -18.95 5.78
C MET A 113 -5.63 -17.66 5.24
N TYR A 114 -4.41 -17.35 5.64
CA TYR A 114 -3.72 -16.15 5.16
C TYR A 114 -3.34 -16.24 3.67
N ILE A 115 -2.83 -17.40 3.23
CA ILE A 115 -2.53 -17.63 1.80
C ILE A 115 -3.82 -17.58 0.97
N LEU A 116 -4.89 -18.24 1.44
CA LEU A 116 -6.20 -18.21 0.77
C LEU A 116 -6.77 -16.78 0.71
N TRP A 117 -6.59 -15.99 1.77
CA TRP A 117 -7.00 -14.59 1.77
C TRP A 117 -6.28 -13.81 0.66
N GLY A 118 -4.96 -13.94 0.54
CA GLY A 118 -4.18 -13.29 -0.52
C GLY A 118 -4.64 -13.74 -1.92
N MET A 119 -4.76 -15.04 -2.15
CA MET A 119 -5.21 -15.61 -3.43
C MET A 119 -6.61 -15.10 -3.83
N THR A 120 -7.56 -15.16 -2.90
CA THR A 120 -8.94 -14.74 -3.18
C THR A 120 -9.07 -13.23 -3.33
N TYR A 121 -8.23 -12.44 -2.63
CA TYR A 121 -8.13 -11.02 -2.83
C TYR A 121 -7.64 -10.68 -4.24
N THR A 122 -6.63 -11.38 -4.73
CA THR A 122 -6.11 -11.24 -6.10
C THR A 122 -7.18 -11.51 -7.16
N ILE A 123 -8.07 -12.51 -6.94
CA ILE A 123 -9.19 -12.82 -7.86
C ILE A 123 -10.11 -11.61 -8.07
N MET A 124 -10.28 -10.76 -7.08
CA MET A 124 -11.11 -9.56 -7.15
C MET A 124 -10.28 -8.32 -7.56
N ASP A 125 -9.11 -8.11 -6.97
CA ASP A 125 -8.35 -6.86 -7.07
C ASP A 125 -7.77 -6.64 -8.48
N ILE A 126 -7.22 -7.68 -9.11
CA ILE A 126 -6.68 -7.58 -10.47
C ILE A 126 -7.75 -7.20 -11.49
N PRO A 127 -8.91 -7.88 -11.58
CA PRO A 127 -9.98 -7.45 -12.50
C PRO A 127 -10.51 -6.05 -12.18
N TYR A 128 -10.60 -5.67 -10.89
CA TYR A 128 -11.06 -4.35 -10.49
C TYR A 128 -10.19 -3.24 -11.09
N TRP A 129 -8.87 -3.29 -10.90
CA TRP A 129 -7.97 -2.30 -11.45
C TRP A 129 -7.81 -2.40 -12.97
N SER A 130 -7.87 -3.61 -13.53
CA SER A 130 -7.81 -3.85 -14.98
C SER A 130 -9.05 -3.34 -15.72
N MET A 131 -10.17 -3.19 -15.03
CA MET A 131 -11.40 -2.63 -15.62
C MET A 131 -11.28 -1.10 -15.84
N LEU A 132 -10.50 -0.39 -15.03
CA LEU A 132 -10.41 1.07 -15.03
C LEU A 132 -10.06 1.68 -16.41
N PRO A 133 -9.04 1.21 -17.15
CA PRO A 133 -8.74 1.72 -18.49
C PRO A 133 -9.85 1.48 -19.52
N SER A 134 -10.68 0.44 -19.32
CA SER A 134 -11.78 0.11 -20.22
C SER A 134 -13.00 1.01 -20.04
N LEU A 135 -13.13 1.66 -18.88
CA LEU A 135 -14.27 2.52 -18.55
C LEU A 135 -14.17 3.89 -19.20
N SER A 136 -12.98 4.49 -19.25
CA SER A 136 -12.79 5.87 -19.71
C SER A 136 -12.49 5.96 -21.20
N LYS A 137 -13.13 6.90 -21.90
CA LYS A 137 -12.93 7.20 -23.33
C LYS A 137 -12.11 8.46 -23.55
N THR A 138 -12.26 9.48 -22.70
CA THR A 138 -11.53 10.74 -22.79
C THR A 138 -10.39 10.82 -21.77
N LYS A 139 -9.48 11.77 -21.97
CA LYS A 139 -8.36 12.00 -21.05
C LYS A 139 -8.90 12.48 -19.70
N GLU A 140 -9.88 13.40 -19.71
CA GLU A 140 -10.50 13.97 -18.52
C GLU A 140 -11.20 12.90 -17.68
N GLU A 141 -11.92 11.96 -18.31
CA GLU A 141 -12.54 10.82 -17.62
C GLU A 141 -11.47 9.90 -17.01
N ARG A 142 -10.37 9.65 -17.73
CA ARG A 142 -9.28 8.81 -17.25
C ARG A 142 -8.63 9.43 -16.03
N ASP A 143 -8.40 10.74 -16.04
CA ASP A 143 -7.82 11.47 -14.91
C ASP A 143 -8.75 11.39 -13.69
N GLN A 144 -10.06 11.62 -13.86
CA GLN A 144 -11.04 11.48 -12.77
C GLN A 144 -11.11 10.04 -12.23
N MET A 145 -11.15 9.04 -13.11
CA MET A 145 -11.22 7.64 -12.72
C MET A 145 -9.93 7.15 -12.07
N SER A 146 -8.79 7.78 -12.30
CA SER A 146 -7.55 7.48 -11.60
C SER A 146 -7.53 8.03 -10.16
N VAL A 147 -8.27 9.10 -9.88
CA VAL A 147 -8.26 9.82 -8.59
C VAL A 147 -9.40 9.36 -7.68
N ILE A 148 -10.64 9.26 -8.20
CA ILE A 148 -11.82 8.94 -7.38
C ILE A 148 -11.64 7.66 -6.53
N PRO A 149 -11.26 6.49 -7.09
CA PRO A 149 -11.09 5.28 -6.28
C PRO A 149 -9.99 5.42 -5.21
N ARG A 150 -8.94 6.19 -5.49
CA ARG A 150 -7.86 6.42 -4.52
C ARG A 150 -8.31 7.27 -3.33
N ILE A 151 -9.20 8.24 -3.55
CA ILE A 151 -9.81 9.01 -2.45
C ILE A 151 -10.61 8.08 -1.54
N PHE A 152 -11.45 7.21 -2.11
CA PHE A 152 -12.23 6.25 -1.34
C PHE A 152 -11.35 5.23 -0.61
N ALA A 153 -10.27 4.76 -1.23
CA ALA A 153 -9.26 3.93 -0.59
C ALA A 153 -8.59 4.64 0.60
N SER A 154 -8.20 5.91 0.44
CA SER A 154 -7.63 6.71 1.53
C SER A 154 -8.61 6.90 2.69
N CYS A 155 -9.90 7.06 2.41
CA CYS A 155 -10.94 7.09 3.44
C CYS A 155 -11.02 5.75 4.20
N ALA A 156 -10.88 4.60 3.52
CA ALA A 156 -10.85 3.29 4.17
C ALA A 156 -9.70 3.17 5.17
N TRP A 157 -8.50 3.57 4.77
CA TRP A 157 -7.32 3.57 5.63
C TRP A 157 -7.45 4.53 6.82
N LEU A 158 -8.02 5.72 6.60
CA LEU A 158 -8.29 6.68 7.67
C LEU A 158 -9.31 6.12 8.67
N ILE A 159 -10.41 5.53 8.20
CA ILE A 159 -11.43 4.90 9.06
C ILE A 159 -10.81 3.76 9.87
N MET A 160 -10.00 2.91 9.25
CA MET A 160 -9.33 1.79 9.92
C MET A 160 -8.39 2.27 11.01
N GLY A 161 -7.52 3.24 10.70
CA GLY A 161 -6.55 3.78 11.65
C GLY A 161 -7.20 4.56 12.80
N ALA A 162 -8.21 5.39 12.51
CA ALA A 162 -8.84 6.25 13.51
C ALA A 162 -9.85 5.52 14.39
N PHE A 163 -10.61 4.59 13.85
CA PHE A 163 -11.75 3.98 14.53
C PHE A 163 -11.65 2.47 14.72
N GLY A 164 -10.76 1.78 13.98
CA GLY A 164 -10.70 0.33 13.95
C GLY A 164 -10.56 -0.29 15.35
N LEU A 165 -9.59 0.17 16.15
CA LEU A 165 -9.38 -0.35 17.50
C LEU A 165 -10.57 -0.06 18.44
N ALA A 166 -11.16 1.12 18.35
CA ALA A 166 -12.34 1.48 19.14
C ALA A 166 -13.55 0.59 18.79
N ILE A 167 -13.73 0.28 17.50
CA ILE A 167 -14.78 -0.63 17.02
C ILE A 167 -14.53 -2.05 17.54
N VAL A 168 -13.29 -2.54 17.45
CA VAL A 168 -12.89 -3.87 17.97
C VAL A 168 -13.22 -3.96 19.47
N ASN A 169 -12.78 -2.99 20.26
CA ASN A 169 -13.02 -2.98 21.70
C ASN A 169 -14.52 -2.92 22.06
N LYS A 170 -15.30 -2.13 21.30
CA LYS A 170 -16.75 -2.01 21.49
C LYS A 170 -17.49 -3.30 21.13
N LEU A 171 -17.16 -3.92 20.00
CA LEU A 171 -17.80 -5.15 19.53
C LEU A 171 -17.41 -6.36 20.39
N GLY A 172 -16.20 -6.35 20.96
CA GLY A 172 -15.70 -7.44 21.78
C GLY A 172 -16.15 -7.41 23.23
N ASN A 173 -16.75 -6.30 23.72
CA ASN A 173 -17.12 -6.12 25.13
C ASN A 173 -15.97 -6.51 26.10
N GLY A 174 -14.73 -6.12 25.77
CA GLY A 174 -13.53 -6.42 26.54
C GLY A 174 -12.75 -7.66 26.07
N ASP A 175 -13.32 -8.49 25.21
CA ASP A 175 -12.64 -9.62 24.55
C ASP A 175 -12.21 -9.21 23.14
N GLN A 176 -10.95 -8.86 22.96
CA GLN A 176 -10.45 -8.41 21.66
C GLN A 176 -10.52 -9.51 20.59
N THR A 177 -10.39 -10.79 20.94
CA THR A 177 -10.51 -11.89 19.97
C THR A 177 -11.90 -11.93 19.34
N LYS A 178 -12.96 -11.83 20.18
CA LYS A 178 -14.33 -11.71 19.69
C LYS A 178 -14.53 -10.39 18.92
N GLY A 179 -13.91 -9.31 19.39
CA GLY A 179 -13.98 -8.00 18.76
C GLY A 179 -13.48 -8.01 17.34
N TYR A 180 -12.29 -8.56 17.09
CA TYR A 180 -11.73 -8.69 15.73
C TYR A 180 -12.59 -9.60 14.85
N GLY A 181 -13.08 -10.73 15.37
CA GLY A 181 -13.99 -11.61 14.63
C GLY A 181 -15.28 -10.91 14.21
N ALA A 182 -15.94 -10.18 15.13
CA ALA A 182 -17.13 -9.41 14.83
C ALA A 182 -16.86 -8.26 13.84
N PHE A 183 -15.73 -7.57 14.00
CA PHE A 183 -15.34 -6.50 13.08
C PHE A 183 -15.03 -7.02 11.68
N ALA A 184 -14.39 -8.18 11.55
CA ALA A 184 -14.17 -8.85 10.27
C ALA A 184 -15.50 -9.17 9.56
N VAL A 185 -16.55 -9.60 10.30
CA VAL A 185 -17.89 -9.82 9.73
C VAL A 185 -18.49 -8.50 9.22
N VAL A 186 -18.41 -7.42 9.99
CA VAL A 186 -18.90 -6.10 9.55
C VAL A 186 -18.20 -5.64 8.27
N ILE A 187 -16.86 -5.76 8.22
CA ILE A 187 -16.10 -5.40 7.03
C ILE A 187 -16.46 -6.30 5.84
N ALA A 188 -16.60 -7.60 6.05
CA ALA A 188 -16.99 -8.55 5.02
C ALA A 188 -18.34 -8.17 4.39
N VAL A 189 -19.32 -7.81 5.21
CA VAL A 189 -20.65 -7.34 4.75
C VAL A 189 -20.53 -6.04 3.95
N ILE A 190 -19.79 -5.04 4.46
CA ILE A 190 -19.56 -3.78 3.75
C ILE A 190 -18.86 -4.04 2.42
N PHE A 191 -17.85 -4.90 2.39
CA PHE A 191 -17.12 -5.26 1.19
C PHE A 191 -18.01 -5.90 0.12
N VAL A 192 -18.88 -6.84 0.50
CA VAL A 192 -19.84 -7.46 -0.43
C VAL A 192 -20.84 -6.42 -0.95
N ILE A 193 -21.43 -5.60 -0.08
CA ILE A 193 -22.41 -4.57 -0.47
C ILE A 193 -21.78 -3.56 -1.45
N THR A 194 -20.61 -3.03 -1.13
CA THR A 194 -19.92 -2.04 -1.98
C THR A 194 -19.52 -2.63 -3.33
N THR A 195 -19.12 -3.89 -3.35
CA THR A 195 -18.83 -4.61 -4.60
C THR A 195 -20.09 -4.83 -5.43
N ILE A 196 -21.21 -5.21 -4.82
CA ILE A 196 -22.50 -5.34 -5.54
C ILE A 196 -22.89 -4.00 -6.17
N ILE A 197 -22.77 -2.88 -5.41
CA ILE A 197 -23.02 -1.53 -5.94
C ILE A 197 -22.15 -1.26 -7.18
N THR A 198 -20.87 -1.61 -7.13
CA THR A 198 -19.94 -1.44 -8.26
C THR A 198 -20.36 -2.30 -9.45
N VAL A 199 -20.55 -3.61 -9.24
CA VAL A 199 -20.84 -4.57 -10.33
C VAL A 199 -22.19 -4.29 -11.00
N VAL A 200 -23.19 -3.80 -10.25
CA VAL A 200 -24.52 -3.46 -10.80
C VAL A 200 -24.49 -2.14 -11.59
N ASN A 201 -23.81 -1.12 -11.06
CA ASN A 201 -23.87 0.21 -11.65
C ASN A 201 -22.81 0.46 -12.72
N VAL A 202 -21.64 -0.18 -12.64
CA VAL A 202 -20.54 0.02 -13.58
C VAL A 202 -20.61 -1.02 -14.68
N LYS A 203 -20.88 -0.59 -15.91
CA LYS A 203 -20.94 -1.51 -17.08
C LYS A 203 -19.54 -1.82 -17.58
N ASP A 204 -19.21 -3.09 -17.72
CA ASP A 204 -18.00 -3.55 -18.35
C ASP A 204 -18.07 -3.34 -19.87
N LYS A 205 -17.32 -2.36 -20.37
CA LYS A 205 -17.27 -2.00 -21.81
C LYS A 205 -16.15 -2.73 -22.56
N SER A 206 -15.48 -3.70 -21.93
CA SER A 206 -14.39 -4.45 -22.56
C SER A 206 -14.84 -5.32 -23.72
N SER A 207 -16.12 -5.76 -23.71
CA SER A 207 -16.71 -6.56 -24.79
C SER A 207 -16.96 -5.76 -26.08
N GLU A 208 -17.11 -4.42 -25.99
CA GLU A 208 -17.37 -3.55 -27.14
C GLU A 208 -16.10 -3.21 -27.95
N LYS A 209 -14.89 -3.48 -27.41
CA LYS A 209 -13.59 -3.14 -28.01
C LYS A 209 -12.87 -4.30 -28.72
N ILE A 210 -13.57 -5.37 -29.09
CA ILE A 210 -12.94 -6.57 -29.70
C ILE A 210 -12.34 -6.31 -31.10
N GLU A 211 -12.59 -5.16 -31.74
CA GLU A 211 -12.12 -4.89 -33.12
C GLU A 211 -10.79 -4.15 -33.26
N SER A 212 -10.14 -3.69 -32.20
CA SER A 212 -8.79 -3.11 -32.35
C SER A 212 -7.70 -4.10 -31.89
N ASN A 213 -7.41 -5.07 -32.74
CA ASN A 213 -6.26 -5.97 -32.66
C ASN A 213 -4.92 -5.23 -32.86
N LYS A 214 -4.49 -4.43 -31.90
CA LYS A 214 -3.06 -4.27 -31.67
C LYS A 214 -2.67 -5.29 -30.64
N LYS A 215 -2.10 -6.43 -31.09
CA LYS A 215 -1.37 -7.36 -30.22
C LYS A 215 -0.42 -6.54 -29.38
N ALA A 216 -0.73 -6.40 -28.08
CA ALA A 216 0.26 -5.88 -27.15
C ALA A 216 1.51 -6.77 -27.35
N GLU A 217 2.63 -6.19 -27.78
CA GLU A 217 3.89 -6.93 -27.88
C GLU A 217 4.13 -7.58 -26.52
N LYS A 218 4.19 -8.92 -26.52
CA LYS A 218 4.54 -9.67 -25.30
C LYS A 218 5.96 -9.28 -24.92
N THR A 219 6.08 -8.32 -24.02
CA THR A 219 7.38 -7.89 -23.53
C THR A 219 7.98 -9.05 -22.75
N SER A 220 9.05 -9.64 -23.26
CA SER A 220 9.78 -10.69 -22.57
C SER A 220 10.36 -10.15 -21.25
N LEU A 221 10.29 -10.93 -20.18
CA LEU A 221 10.92 -10.61 -18.89
C LEU A 221 12.39 -10.21 -19.07
N LYS A 222 13.10 -10.87 -20.00
CA LYS A 222 14.48 -10.55 -20.36
C LYS A 222 14.63 -9.14 -20.92
N LYS A 223 13.67 -8.67 -21.75
CA LYS A 223 13.64 -7.29 -22.27
C LYS A 223 13.37 -6.28 -21.15
N ALA A 224 12.45 -6.60 -20.23
CA ALA A 224 12.17 -5.76 -19.07
C ALA A 224 13.38 -5.60 -18.15
N PHE A 225 14.07 -6.70 -17.81
CA PHE A 225 15.31 -6.64 -17.01
C PHE A 225 16.42 -5.85 -17.70
N LYS A 226 16.55 -5.97 -19.04
CA LYS A 226 17.52 -5.19 -19.80
C LYS A 226 17.24 -3.70 -19.71
N ILE A 227 15.99 -3.28 -19.91
CA ILE A 227 15.56 -1.87 -19.80
C ILE A 227 15.89 -1.30 -18.40
N ILE A 228 15.62 -2.07 -17.34
CA ILE A 228 15.93 -1.64 -15.96
C ILE A 228 17.42 -1.45 -15.78
N LYS A 229 18.23 -2.42 -16.20
CA LYS A 229 19.68 -2.39 -16.00
C LYS A 229 20.37 -1.26 -16.80
N GLU A 230 19.82 -0.91 -17.96
CA GLU A 230 20.39 0.11 -18.84
C GLU A 230 19.88 1.52 -18.52
N ASN A 231 18.77 1.65 -17.79
CA ASN A 231 18.22 2.93 -17.34
C ASN A 231 18.70 3.26 -15.91
N ASP A 232 19.78 4.03 -15.82
CA ASP A 232 20.39 4.44 -14.55
C ASP A 232 19.43 5.24 -13.66
N GLN A 233 18.56 6.06 -14.23
CA GLN A 233 17.58 6.84 -13.49
C GLN A 233 16.43 5.97 -12.96
N LEU A 234 16.06 4.91 -13.67
CA LEU A 234 15.11 3.92 -13.20
C LEU A 234 15.66 3.15 -11.98
N MET A 235 16.95 2.83 -11.95
CA MET A 235 17.58 2.18 -10.79
C MET A 235 17.53 3.08 -9.55
N VAL A 236 17.76 4.39 -9.72
CA VAL A 236 17.62 5.37 -8.62
C VAL A 236 16.17 5.44 -8.14
N PHE A 237 15.22 5.51 -9.06
CA PHE A 237 13.78 5.50 -8.74
C PHE A 237 13.38 4.24 -7.96
N ILE A 238 13.83 3.06 -8.39
CA ILE A 238 13.60 1.79 -7.68
C ILE A 238 14.09 1.87 -6.23
N GLY A 239 15.33 2.32 -6.01
CA GLY A 239 15.91 2.46 -4.68
C GLY A 239 15.12 3.41 -3.77
N VAL A 240 14.71 4.55 -4.32
CA VAL A 240 13.92 5.57 -3.58
C VAL A 240 12.53 5.04 -3.23
N VAL A 241 11.81 4.45 -4.19
CA VAL A 241 10.46 3.93 -3.98
C VAL A 241 10.47 2.75 -3.00
N LEU A 242 11.48 1.88 -3.09
CA LEU A 242 11.64 0.77 -2.16
C LEU A 242 11.90 1.28 -0.74
N ALA A 243 12.83 2.24 -0.57
CA ALA A 243 13.13 2.83 0.74
C ALA A 243 11.88 3.48 1.36
N TYR A 244 11.15 4.29 0.58
CA TYR A 244 9.92 4.93 1.04
C TYR A 244 8.86 3.91 1.49
N ASN A 245 8.59 2.89 0.67
CA ASN A 245 7.58 1.89 1.01
C ASN A 245 8.00 1.04 2.21
N LEU A 246 9.30 0.69 2.35
CA LEU A 246 9.82 0.00 3.54
C LEU A 246 9.56 0.82 4.80
N VAL A 247 9.87 2.11 4.79
CA VAL A 247 9.63 3.02 5.93
C VAL A 247 8.15 3.07 6.28
N ALA A 248 7.30 3.28 5.29
CA ALA A 248 5.85 3.39 5.50
C ALA A 248 5.25 2.10 6.08
N GLN A 249 5.61 0.94 5.54
CA GLN A 249 5.09 -0.36 5.98
C GLN A 249 5.67 -0.78 7.34
N LEU A 250 6.97 -0.56 7.57
CA LEU A 250 7.62 -0.88 8.84
C LEU A 250 7.07 -0.02 9.99
N SER A 251 6.99 1.29 9.78
CA SER A 251 6.44 2.22 10.79
C SER A 251 4.95 1.95 11.05
N GLY A 252 4.17 1.67 9.99
CA GLY A 252 2.75 1.34 10.12
C GLY A 252 2.52 0.05 10.90
N GLY A 253 3.24 -1.02 10.58
CA GLY A 253 3.10 -2.32 11.24
C GLY A 253 3.64 -2.35 12.68
N MET A 254 4.68 -1.56 12.98
CA MET A 254 5.21 -1.44 14.34
C MET A 254 4.40 -0.51 15.24
N ALA A 255 3.61 0.41 14.69
CA ALA A 255 2.95 1.46 15.46
C ALA A 255 2.05 0.91 16.59
N ILE A 256 1.24 -0.09 16.32
CA ILE A 256 0.32 -0.66 17.32
C ILE A 256 1.09 -1.31 18.49
N TYR A 257 2.21 -2.00 18.20
CA TYR A 257 3.11 -2.56 19.24
C TYR A 257 3.77 -1.47 20.05
N TYR A 258 4.22 -0.40 19.40
CA TYR A 258 4.85 0.72 20.05
C TYR A 258 3.90 1.39 21.05
N PHE A 259 2.67 1.68 20.65
CA PHE A 259 1.69 2.30 21.54
C PHE A 259 1.25 1.36 22.67
N LYS A 260 1.03 0.08 22.38
CA LYS A 260 0.62 -0.90 23.39
C LYS A 260 1.71 -1.18 24.43
N TYR A 261 2.97 -1.39 24.00
CA TYR A 261 4.04 -1.90 24.88
C TYR A 261 5.10 -0.89 25.27
N VAL A 262 5.39 0.11 24.42
CA VAL A 262 6.42 1.13 24.72
C VAL A 262 5.81 2.36 25.38
N VAL A 263 4.67 2.84 24.87
CA VAL A 263 3.90 3.96 25.47
C VAL A 263 3.02 3.47 26.62
N GLY A 264 2.60 2.21 26.61
CA GLY A 264 1.72 1.60 27.61
C GLY A 264 0.24 2.03 27.48
N ASN A 265 -0.15 2.59 26.35
CA ASN A 265 -1.52 3.03 26.07
C ASN A 265 -1.87 2.82 24.59
N GLU A 266 -2.56 1.73 24.29
CA GLU A 266 -2.97 1.39 22.91
C GLU A 266 -3.95 2.40 22.29
N ASN A 267 -4.71 3.15 23.13
CA ASN A 267 -5.64 4.17 22.65
C ASN A 267 -4.93 5.37 22.00
N MET A 268 -3.60 5.48 22.15
CA MET A 268 -2.80 6.49 21.44
C MET A 268 -2.55 6.11 19.98
N TYR A 269 -2.70 4.83 19.58
CA TYR A 269 -2.60 4.40 18.18
C TYR A 269 -3.64 5.08 17.28
N PRO A 270 -4.96 5.08 17.61
CA PRO A 270 -5.94 5.85 16.85
C PRO A 270 -5.65 7.35 16.78
N VAL A 271 -5.17 7.95 17.87
CA VAL A 271 -4.78 9.38 17.87
C VAL A 271 -3.67 9.63 16.85
N PHE A 272 -2.60 8.86 16.91
CA PHE A 272 -1.48 8.97 15.97
C PHE A 272 -1.96 8.79 14.52
N THR A 273 -2.69 7.71 14.22
CA THR A 273 -3.08 7.35 12.85
C THR A 273 -4.13 8.27 12.24
N ALA A 274 -5.08 8.79 13.04
CA ALA A 274 -6.09 9.72 12.56
C ALA A 274 -5.46 11.05 12.08
N PHE A 275 -4.65 11.68 12.94
CA PHE A 275 -3.99 12.93 12.59
C PHE A 275 -2.94 12.74 11.50
N ALA A 276 -2.25 11.61 11.50
CA ALA A 276 -1.32 11.21 10.44
C ALA A 276 -2.02 11.08 9.09
N GLY A 277 -3.16 10.38 9.02
CA GLY A 277 -3.92 10.21 7.77
C GLY A 277 -4.45 11.54 7.21
N LEU A 278 -4.97 12.42 8.06
CA LEU A 278 -5.39 13.77 7.64
C LEU A 278 -4.21 14.59 7.11
N ALA A 279 -3.05 14.50 7.76
CA ALA A 279 -1.85 15.20 7.33
C ALA A 279 -1.31 14.71 5.98
N GLU A 280 -1.38 13.41 5.71
CA GLU A 280 -0.98 12.84 4.42
C GLU A 280 -1.84 13.35 3.27
N ILE A 281 -3.17 13.42 3.46
CA ILE A 281 -4.10 14.01 2.50
C ILE A 281 -3.76 15.49 2.30
N GLY A 282 -3.59 16.25 3.40
CA GLY A 282 -3.20 17.66 3.35
C GLY A 282 -1.87 17.89 2.60
N ALA A 283 -0.88 17.01 2.83
CA ALA A 283 0.40 17.08 2.13
C ALA A 283 0.27 16.88 0.62
N LEU A 284 -0.55 15.92 0.19
CA LEU A 284 -0.83 15.69 -1.23
C LEU A 284 -1.53 16.89 -1.88
N MET A 285 -2.44 17.53 -1.17
CA MET A 285 -3.11 18.75 -1.65
C MET A 285 -2.15 19.96 -1.73
N LEU A 286 -1.20 20.05 -0.80
CA LEU A 286 -0.18 21.12 -0.76
C LEU A 286 0.98 20.86 -1.73
N PHE A 287 1.19 19.61 -2.15
CA PHE A 287 2.34 19.22 -2.98
C PHE A 287 2.49 20.06 -4.27
N PRO A 288 1.44 20.34 -5.07
CA PRO A 288 1.57 21.16 -6.27
C PRO A 288 2.04 22.60 -5.97
N ILE A 289 1.63 23.16 -4.84
CA ILE A 289 2.01 24.51 -4.41
C ILE A 289 3.49 24.52 -4.01
N ILE A 290 3.91 23.54 -3.23
CA ILE A 290 5.29 23.41 -2.75
C ILE A 290 6.24 23.08 -3.90
N SER A 291 5.87 22.17 -4.80
CA SER A 291 6.69 21.78 -5.94
C SER A 291 6.87 22.91 -6.97
N LYS A 292 5.94 23.87 -7.03
CA LYS A 292 6.07 25.07 -7.87
C LYS A 292 7.06 26.07 -7.30
N ASN A 293 7.17 26.15 -5.98
CA ASN A 293 7.97 27.18 -5.29
C ASN A 293 9.33 26.68 -4.81
N MET A 294 9.60 25.37 -4.88
CA MET A 294 10.85 24.75 -4.45
C MET A 294 11.45 23.90 -5.56
N THR A 295 12.78 23.75 -5.54
CA THR A 295 13.46 22.80 -6.44
C THR A 295 13.05 21.36 -6.12
N LYS A 296 13.06 20.44 -7.12
CA LYS A 296 12.78 19.01 -6.91
C LYS A 296 13.62 18.42 -5.77
N LYS A 297 14.91 18.79 -5.70
CA LYS A 297 15.81 18.38 -4.62
C LYS A 297 15.40 18.91 -3.26
N GLY A 298 14.94 20.17 -3.19
CA GLY A 298 14.43 20.80 -1.98
C GLY A 298 13.18 20.11 -1.44
N VAL A 299 12.21 19.82 -2.33
CA VAL A 299 10.99 19.09 -1.98
C VAL A 299 11.32 17.70 -1.45
N PHE A 300 12.22 16.96 -2.13
CA PHE A 300 12.59 15.62 -1.73
C PHE A 300 13.37 15.59 -0.41
N ARG A 301 14.20 16.61 -0.16
CA ARG A 301 14.88 16.80 1.12
C ARG A 301 13.87 17.00 2.26
N LEU A 302 12.88 17.87 2.07
CA LEU A 302 11.80 18.08 3.03
C LEU A 302 11.00 16.79 3.26
N ALA A 303 10.67 16.07 2.19
CA ALA A 303 9.96 14.80 2.22
C ALA A 303 10.68 13.70 3.03
N CYS A 304 12.02 13.71 3.06
CA CYS A 304 12.80 12.75 3.84
C CYS A 304 13.04 13.20 5.28
N TYR A 305 13.29 14.49 5.53
CA TYR A 305 13.61 14.94 6.89
C TYR A 305 12.39 15.00 7.81
N LEU A 306 11.21 15.33 7.29
CA LEU A 306 10.00 15.37 8.10
C LEU A 306 9.65 14.02 8.76
N PRO A 307 9.62 12.86 8.05
CA PRO A 307 9.35 11.60 8.71
C PRO A 307 10.37 11.25 9.79
N ALA A 308 11.66 11.48 9.54
CA ALA A 308 12.71 11.25 10.53
C ALA A 308 12.52 12.14 11.77
N ALA A 309 12.24 13.43 11.58
CA ALA A 309 11.97 14.37 12.68
C ALA A 309 10.73 13.95 13.48
N GLY A 310 9.64 13.58 12.81
CA GLY A 310 8.42 13.12 13.46
C GLY A 310 8.63 11.84 14.28
N LEU A 311 9.39 10.87 13.76
CA LEU A 311 9.75 9.65 14.49
C LEU A 311 10.65 9.96 15.71
N ILE A 312 11.58 10.91 15.61
CA ILE A 312 12.38 11.36 16.74
C ILE A 312 11.50 12.02 17.81
N ILE A 313 10.54 12.87 17.41
CA ILE A 313 9.58 13.48 18.33
C ILE A 313 8.77 12.38 19.04
N LEU A 314 8.32 11.36 18.31
CA LEU A 314 7.62 10.21 18.88
C LEU A 314 8.47 9.47 19.91
N LEU A 315 9.76 9.24 19.60
CA LEU A 315 10.71 8.61 20.53
C LEU A 315 10.88 9.43 21.81
N LEU A 316 11.14 10.72 21.66
CA LEU A 316 11.34 11.64 22.81
C LEU A 316 10.08 11.73 23.66
N SER A 317 8.88 11.79 23.02
CA SER A 317 7.62 11.79 23.75
C SER A 317 7.44 10.51 24.56
N GLY A 318 7.77 9.35 24.00
CA GLY A 318 7.69 8.06 24.70
C GLY A 318 8.69 7.91 25.86
N ILE A 319 9.74 8.75 25.92
CA ILE A 319 10.72 8.75 27.01
C ILE A 319 10.35 9.77 28.09
N PHE A 320 10.04 11.01 27.71
CA PHE A 320 9.91 12.13 28.64
C PHE A 320 8.46 12.44 29.05
N ILE A 321 7.50 12.22 28.14
CA ILE A 321 6.07 12.55 28.34
C ILE A 321 5.18 11.46 27.76
N PRO A 322 5.30 10.20 28.23
CA PRO A 322 4.56 9.08 27.65
C PRO A 322 3.05 9.32 27.71
N GLY A 323 2.36 9.00 26.62
CA GLY A 323 0.91 9.13 26.53
C GLY A 323 0.38 10.55 26.31
N ASN A 324 1.22 11.55 26.07
CA ASN A 324 0.74 12.89 25.72
C ASN A 324 0.15 12.90 24.30
N ALA A 325 -1.20 12.96 24.23
CA ALA A 325 -1.94 12.86 22.97
C ALA A 325 -1.59 13.97 21.97
N PHE A 326 -1.32 15.21 22.44
CA PHE A 326 -0.96 16.33 21.57
C PHE A 326 0.37 16.08 20.87
N VAL A 327 1.41 15.65 21.60
CA VAL A 327 2.74 15.41 21.02
C VAL A 327 2.74 14.18 20.11
N ILE A 328 1.96 13.15 20.48
CA ILE A 328 1.75 11.96 19.63
C ILE A 328 1.04 12.34 18.32
N ALA A 329 -0.03 13.14 18.39
CA ALA A 329 -0.71 13.64 17.19
C ALA A 329 0.23 14.48 16.33
N LEU A 330 0.99 15.40 16.93
CA LEU A 330 1.97 16.23 16.23
C LEU A 330 3.05 15.39 15.54
N SER A 331 3.56 14.35 16.22
CA SER A 331 4.53 13.44 15.60
C SER A 331 3.94 12.71 14.38
N GLY A 332 2.70 12.22 14.47
CA GLY A 332 1.98 11.61 13.36
C GLY A 332 1.79 12.55 12.18
N ILE A 333 1.39 13.80 12.45
CA ILE A 333 1.27 14.85 11.44
C ILE A 333 2.59 15.03 10.69
N ILE A 334 3.70 15.23 11.43
CA ILE A 334 5.01 15.49 10.84
C ILE A 334 5.51 14.29 10.02
N VAL A 335 5.35 13.06 10.53
CA VAL A 335 5.71 11.84 9.80
C VAL A 335 4.97 11.77 8.47
N LYS A 336 3.66 11.99 8.48
CA LYS A 336 2.83 11.77 7.31
C LYS A 336 2.77 12.96 6.35
N LEU A 337 3.07 14.17 6.79
CA LEU A 337 3.37 15.29 5.89
C LEU A 337 4.56 14.92 4.97
N GLY A 338 5.65 14.43 5.55
CA GLY A 338 6.80 13.99 4.77
C GLY A 338 6.46 12.81 3.85
N SER A 339 5.70 11.82 4.33
CA SER A 339 5.23 10.70 3.51
C SER A 339 4.40 11.16 2.30
N GLY A 340 3.46 12.09 2.49
CA GLY A 340 2.65 12.64 1.41
C GLY A 340 3.48 13.40 0.36
N PHE A 341 4.48 14.17 0.81
CA PHE A 341 5.41 14.82 -0.12
C PHE A 341 6.28 13.81 -0.86
N THR A 342 6.72 12.72 -0.22
CA THR A 342 7.46 11.65 -0.90
C THR A 342 6.59 10.97 -1.96
N LEU A 343 5.33 10.70 -1.66
CA LEU A 343 4.38 10.10 -2.62
C LEU A 343 4.17 11.01 -3.83
N GLY A 344 4.00 12.32 -3.63
CA GLY A 344 3.93 13.31 -4.69
C GLY A 344 5.21 13.37 -5.53
N ALA A 345 6.37 13.45 -4.86
CA ALA A 345 7.67 13.51 -5.52
C ALA A 345 7.98 12.24 -6.34
N THR A 346 7.70 11.05 -5.81
CA THR A 346 7.91 9.79 -6.54
C THR A 346 6.98 9.64 -7.74
N THR A 347 5.77 10.24 -7.70
CA THR A 347 4.89 10.29 -8.87
C THR A 347 5.48 11.14 -10.00
N VAL A 348 6.07 12.30 -9.67
CA VAL A 348 6.79 13.13 -10.64
C VAL A 348 8.04 12.42 -11.16
N MET A 349 8.83 11.80 -10.28
CA MET A 349 10.01 11.02 -10.67
C MET A 349 9.65 9.89 -11.63
N LEU A 350 8.51 9.22 -11.45
CA LEU A 350 8.04 8.16 -12.35
C LEU A 350 7.88 8.69 -13.78
N ALA A 351 7.22 9.84 -13.96
CA ALA A 351 7.06 10.47 -15.27
C ALA A 351 8.42 10.85 -15.89
N ASP A 352 9.29 11.51 -15.10
CA ASP A 352 10.63 11.89 -15.56
C ASP A 352 11.45 10.69 -16.04
N VAL A 353 11.39 9.56 -15.33
CA VAL A 353 12.14 8.34 -15.65
C VAL A 353 11.59 7.64 -16.90
N ILE A 354 10.28 7.73 -17.14
CA ILE A 354 9.64 7.24 -18.37
C ILE A 354 10.10 8.07 -19.55
N ASP A 355 10.05 9.40 -19.44
CA ASP A 355 10.46 10.33 -20.49
C ASP A 355 11.97 10.20 -20.80
N TYR A 356 12.83 10.08 -19.78
CA TYR A 356 14.24 9.77 -19.95
C TYR A 356 14.49 8.45 -20.67
N GLY A 357 13.71 7.41 -20.31
CA GLY A 357 13.79 6.11 -20.96
C GLY A 357 13.39 6.18 -22.44
N GLU A 358 12.39 6.98 -22.79
CA GLU A 358 11.96 7.19 -24.18
C GLU A 358 13.04 7.87 -25.01
N VAL A 359 13.67 8.93 -24.52
CA VAL A 359 14.79 9.60 -25.18
C VAL A 359 15.98 8.65 -25.36
N LYS A 360 16.31 7.88 -24.31
CA LYS A 360 17.51 7.02 -24.31
C LYS A 360 17.38 5.75 -25.17
N PHE A 361 16.17 5.17 -25.25
CA PHE A 361 15.93 3.87 -25.89
C PHE A 361 15.03 3.94 -27.14
N GLY A 362 14.50 5.11 -27.48
CA GLY A 362 13.58 5.29 -28.60
C GLY A 362 12.23 4.59 -28.43
N SER A 363 11.88 4.18 -27.21
CA SER A 363 10.63 3.49 -26.93
C SER A 363 10.09 3.83 -25.55
N ARG A 364 8.78 4.13 -25.47
CA ARG A 364 8.08 4.45 -24.21
C ARG A 364 7.71 3.17 -23.48
N ASN A 365 8.40 2.86 -22.39
CA ASN A 365 8.24 1.62 -21.61
C ASN A 365 7.41 1.83 -20.34
N GLU A 366 6.36 2.64 -20.40
CA GLU A 366 5.52 3.06 -19.28
C GLU A 366 4.93 1.88 -18.50
N SER A 367 4.35 0.90 -19.21
CA SER A 367 3.72 -0.27 -18.59
C SER A 367 4.71 -1.14 -17.80
N ILE A 368 5.95 -1.26 -18.28
CA ILE A 368 7.01 -2.02 -17.61
C ILE A 368 7.36 -1.31 -16.30
N ILE A 369 7.60 -0.01 -16.36
CA ILE A 369 8.02 0.80 -15.21
C ILE A 369 6.91 0.83 -14.15
N ALA A 370 5.64 0.99 -14.54
CA ALA A 370 4.50 0.94 -13.63
C ALA A 370 4.33 -0.43 -12.97
N SER A 371 4.54 -1.51 -13.70
CA SER A 371 4.51 -2.89 -13.16
C SER A 371 5.60 -3.10 -12.11
N PHE A 372 6.79 -2.54 -12.33
CA PHE A 372 7.87 -2.56 -11.34
C PHE A 372 7.53 -1.77 -10.09
N GLN A 373 6.89 -0.61 -10.20
CA GLN A 373 6.44 0.14 -9.02
C GLN A 373 5.51 -0.70 -8.15
N THR A 374 4.56 -1.42 -8.74
CA THR A 374 3.66 -2.31 -8.00
C THR A 374 4.43 -3.46 -7.33
N LEU A 375 5.39 -4.06 -8.03
CA LEU A 375 6.25 -5.10 -7.47
C LEU A 375 7.06 -4.58 -6.27
N LEU A 376 7.59 -3.36 -6.34
CA LEU A 376 8.34 -2.73 -5.25
C LEU A 376 7.48 -2.52 -4.00
N VAL A 377 6.23 -2.08 -4.16
CA VAL A 377 5.28 -1.92 -3.04
C VAL A 377 5.03 -3.27 -2.36
N LYS A 378 4.77 -4.33 -3.13
CA LYS A 378 4.56 -5.69 -2.59
C LYS A 378 5.82 -6.23 -1.90
N THR A 379 6.99 -6.02 -2.51
CA THR A 379 8.28 -6.42 -1.94
C THR A 379 8.55 -5.70 -0.62
N ALA A 380 8.32 -4.40 -0.57
CA ALA A 380 8.47 -3.62 0.66
C ALA A 380 7.54 -4.11 1.77
N SER A 381 6.27 -4.42 1.45
CA SER A 381 5.31 -4.98 2.40
C SER A 381 5.79 -6.34 2.95
N ALA A 382 6.28 -7.23 2.07
CA ALA A 382 6.80 -8.54 2.44
C ALA A 382 8.01 -8.43 3.39
N VAL A 383 9.00 -7.64 3.00
CA VAL A 383 10.24 -7.44 3.76
C VAL A 383 9.94 -6.75 5.09
N SER A 384 9.05 -5.75 5.12
CA SER A 384 8.67 -5.07 6.36
C SER A 384 7.95 -6.00 7.34
N GLY A 385 7.00 -6.82 6.87
CA GLY A 385 6.32 -7.81 7.71
C GLY A 385 7.31 -8.83 8.31
N TRP A 386 8.27 -9.29 7.50
CA TRP A 386 9.34 -10.18 7.97
C TRP A 386 10.26 -9.50 8.98
N LEU A 387 10.70 -8.26 8.71
CA LEU A 387 11.54 -7.48 9.63
C LEU A 387 10.85 -7.23 10.97
N ILE A 388 9.54 -6.96 10.97
CA ILE A 388 8.77 -6.80 12.21
C ILE A 388 8.76 -8.11 12.99
N GLY A 389 8.39 -9.23 12.36
CA GLY A 389 8.28 -10.52 13.04
C GLY A 389 9.61 -11.02 13.60
N VAL A 390 10.66 -11.01 12.78
CA VAL A 390 12.02 -11.40 13.20
C VAL A 390 12.58 -10.39 14.22
N GLY A 391 12.38 -9.10 13.98
CA GLY A 391 12.82 -8.04 14.88
C GLY A 391 12.19 -8.17 16.28
N LEU A 392 10.88 -8.39 16.37
CA LEU A 392 10.18 -8.63 17.64
C LEU A 392 10.74 -9.86 18.36
N THR A 393 11.05 -10.94 17.63
CA THR A 393 11.66 -12.14 18.21
C THR A 393 13.07 -11.87 18.73
N ILE A 394 13.91 -11.15 17.96
CA ILE A 394 15.30 -10.84 18.36
C ILE A 394 15.33 -9.96 19.61
N VAL A 395 14.42 -8.99 19.73
CA VAL A 395 14.37 -8.11 20.92
C VAL A 395 13.74 -8.77 22.14
N GLY A 396 13.33 -10.04 22.04
CA GLY A 396 12.76 -10.82 23.14
C GLY A 396 11.33 -10.40 23.50
N TYR A 397 10.55 -10.02 22.50
CA TYR A 397 9.13 -9.68 22.69
C TYR A 397 8.31 -10.89 23.16
N VAL A 398 7.52 -10.69 24.21
CA VAL A 398 6.54 -11.67 24.71
C VAL A 398 5.15 -11.03 24.74
N PRO A 399 4.15 -11.64 24.12
CA PRO A 399 2.80 -11.07 24.06
C PRO A 399 2.16 -10.91 25.44
N ASN A 400 1.36 -9.83 25.60
CA ASN A 400 0.46 -9.60 26.74
C ASN A 400 1.11 -9.54 28.14
N ILE A 401 2.42 -9.25 28.19
CA ILE A 401 3.12 -8.98 29.45
C ILE A 401 3.81 -7.62 29.40
N THR A 402 4.17 -7.11 30.58
CA THR A 402 5.08 -5.95 30.67
C THR A 402 6.44 -6.32 30.12
N GLN A 403 6.90 -5.59 29.12
CA GLN A 403 8.15 -5.90 28.43
C GLN A 403 9.37 -5.50 29.26
N ALA A 404 10.44 -6.29 29.17
CA ALA A 404 11.73 -5.93 29.76
C ALA A 404 12.29 -4.64 29.13
N ALA A 405 13.12 -3.90 29.88
CA ALA A 405 13.71 -2.65 29.41
C ALA A 405 14.51 -2.80 28.10
N GLY A 406 15.22 -3.93 27.94
CA GLY A 406 15.92 -4.26 26.69
C GLY A 406 15.00 -4.45 25.51
N THR A 407 13.85 -5.11 25.72
CA THR A 407 12.81 -5.31 24.69
C THR A 407 12.18 -3.97 24.27
N ILE A 408 11.83 -3.12 25.25
CA ILE A 408 11.32 -1.76 24.99
C ILE A 408 12.34 -0.95 24.17
N PHE A 409 13.61 -1.01 24.51
CA PHE A 409 14.67 -0.34 23.75
C PHE A 409 14.77 -0.90 22.33
N GLY A 410 14.73 -2.21 22.16
CA GLY A 410 14.70 -2.84 20.84
C GLY A 410 13.48 -2.45 20.00
N MET A 411 12.28 -2.36 20.59
CA MET A 411 11.09 -1.88 19.92
C MET A 411 11.22 -0.41 19.48
N ARG A 412 11.87 0.44 20.27
CA ARG A 412 12.19 1.82 19.88
C ARG A 412 13.13 1.87 18.68
N ILE A 413 14.13 0.99 18.62
CA ILE A 413 15.00 0.85 17.44
C ILE A 413 14.19 0.47 16.21
N LEU A 414 13.35 -0.54 16.30
CA LEU A 414 12.52 -1.02 15.19
C LEU A 414 11.54 0.05 14.68
N MET A 415 10.94 0.82 15.59
CA MET A 415 9.94 1.84 15.23
C MET A 415 10.57 3.16 14.74
N VAL A 416 11.75 3.53 15.25
CA VAL A 416 12.32 4.85 15.00
C VAL A 416 13.66 4.79 14.28
N ALA A 417 14.63 4.06 14.81
CA ALA A 417 16.00 4.10 14.27
C ALA A 417 16.07 3.44 12.87
N VAL A 418 15.49 2.25 12.71
CA VAL A 418 15.53 1.53 11.43
C VAL A 418 14.82 2.32 10.32
N PRO A 419 13.57 2.81 10.49
CA PRO A 419 12.93 3.63 9.47
C PRO A 419 13.69 4.94 9.18
N SER A 420 14.25 5.59 10.19
CA SER A 420 15.04 6.82 10.01
C SER A 420 16.31 6.56 9.18
N ILE A 421 17.02 5.47 9.44
CA ILE A 421 18.20 5.07 8.66
C ILE A 421 17.81 4.79 7.20
N ILE A 422 16.73 4.03 6.98
CA ILE A 422 16.25 3.73 5.62
C ILE A 422 15.85 5.02 4.89
N THR A 423 15.22 5.97 5.58
CA THR A 423 14.87 7.29 5.01
C THR A 423 16.11 8.07 4.58
N ILE A 424 17.16 8.10 5.42
CA ILE A 424 18.43 8.75 5.11
C ILE A 424 19.11 8.06 3.92
N LEU A 425 19.11 6.74 3.88
CA LEU A 425 19.66 5.97 2.74
C LEU A 425 18.89 6.29 1.45
N GLY A 426 17.56 6.34 1.49
CA GLY A 426 16.72 6.76 0.37
C GLY A 426 17.07 8.16 -0.12
N PHE A 427 17.30 9.10 0.80
CA PHE A 427 17.76 10.45 0.46
C PHE A 427 19.15 10.45 -0.20
N ILE A 428 20.11 9.69 0.33
CA ILE A 428 21.45 9.56 -0.25
C ILE A 428 21.41 8.99 -1.67
N ILE A 429 20.58 7.96 -1.89
CA ILE A 429 20.37 7.37 -3.22
C ILE A 429 19.82 8.43 -4.19
N TYR A 430 18.85 9.21 -3.76
CA TYR A 430 18.30 10.32 -4.56
C TYR A 430 19.34 11.40 -4.84
N ASP A 431 19.99 11.91 -3.78
CA ASP A 431 20.90 13.07 -3.86
C ASP A 431 22.11 12.81 -4.75
N LYS A 432 22.65 11.59 -4.71
CA LYS A 432 23.81 11.17 -5.52
C LYS A 432 23.47 10.64 -6.89
N GLY A 433 22.28 10.06 -7.04
CA GLY A 433 21.94 9.30 -8.27
C GLY A 433 20.94 10.00 -9.19
N TYR A 434 20.03 10.81 -8.67
CA TYR A 434 18.98 11.41 -9.48
C TYR A 434 19.45 12.65 -10.22
N LYS A 435 19.47 12.58 -11.54
CA LYS A 435 20.02 13.63 -12.44
C LYS A 435 18.93 14.46 -13.14
N LEU A 436 17.66 13.99 -13.11
CA LEU A 436 16.56 14.61 -13.87
C LEU A 436 16.00 15.86 -13.18
N HIS A 437 16.84 16.88 -13.06
CA HIS A 437 16.49 18.21 -12.53
C HIS A 437 17.32 19.30 -13.24
N GLY A 438 16.82 20.56 -13.19
CA GLY A 438 17.50 21.71 -13.78
C GLY A 438 17.77 21.55 -15.28
N GLU A 439 18.89 22.06 -15.76
CA GLU A 439 19.28 22.08 -17.18
C GLU A 439 19.28 20.69 -17.85
N TYR A 440 19.63 19.64 -17.11
CA TYR A 440 19.66 18.28 -17.66
C TYR A 440 18.25 17.79 -18.00
N GLN A 441 17.28 18.08 -17.15
CA GLN A 441 15.87 17.76 -17.43
C GLN A 441 15.35 18.56 -18.62
N GLU A 442 15.68 19.85 -18.72
CA GLU A 442 15.26 20.69 -19.85
C GLU A 442 15.79 20.17 -21.18
N LYS A 443 17.04 19.67 -21.21
CA LYS A 443 17.61 18.98 -22.38
C LYS A 443 16.80 17.74 -22.77
N ILE A 444 16.47 16.87 -21.82
CA ILE A 444 15.66 15.67 -22.07
C ILE A 444 14.29 16.05 -22.63
N MET A 445 13.62 17.05 -22.07
CA MET A 445 12.33 17.52 -22.57
C MET A 445 12.41 18.12 -23.96
N THR A 446 13.49 18.83 -24.27
CA THR A 446 13.73 19.39 -25.61
C THR A 446 13.96 18.29 -26.64
N GLU A 447 14.75 17.26 -26.32
CA GLU A 447 14.97 16.10 -27.19
C GLU A 447 13.66 15.31 -27.40
N LEU A 448 12.86 15.13 -26.34
CA LEU A 448 11.59 14.44 -26.44
C LEU A 448 10.63 15.17 -27.40
N ASN A 449 10.53 16.49 -27.29
CA ASN A 449 9.68 17.30 -28.18
C ASN A 449 10.14 17.23 -29.63
N LYS A 450 11.45 17.25 -29.91
CA LYS A 450 11.98 17.09 -31.27
C LYS A 450 11.62 15.72 -31.86
N ASN A 451 11.78 14.64 -31.09
CA ASN A 451 11.41 13.30 -31.54
C ASN A 451 9.92 13.17 -31.86
N ILE A 452 9.05 13.86 -31.09
CA ILE A 452 7.60 13.90 -31.35
C ILE A 452 7.29 14.67 -32.64
N GLU A 453 7.95 15.78 -32.89
CA GLU A 453 7.80 16.57 -34.12
C GLU A 453 8.28 15.78 -35.34
N GLU A 454 9.42 15.07 -35.28
CA GLU A 454 9.94 14.23 -36.36
C GLU A 454 9.04 13.03 -36.70
N ILE A 455 8.28 12.51 -35.77
CA ILE A 455 7.31 11.41 -35.99
C ILE A 455 5.98 11.93 -36.57
N ALA A 456 5.67 13.21 -36.36
CA ALA A 456 4.43 13.84 -36.82
C ALA A 456 4.49 14.34 -38.28
N TYR A 457 5.67 14.40 -38.89
CA TYR A 457 5.94 14.68 -40.31
C TYR A 457 6.30 13.39 -41.06
#